data_274be35e62b67c2d35fb4cda9fef881c
#
_entry.id   274be35e62b67c2d35fb4cda9fef881c
#
_cell.length_a   1.000
_cell.length_b   1.000
_cell.length_c   1.000
_cell.angle_alpha   90.00
_cell.angle_beta   90.00
_cell.angle_gamma   90.00
#
_symmetry.space_group_name_H-M   'P 1'
#
loop_
_entity.id
_entity.type
_entity.pdbx_description
1 polymer ?
#
loop_
_entity_poly.entity_id
_entity_poly.type
_entity_poly.pdbx_seq_one_letter_code
_entity_poly.pdbx_strand_id
1 'polypeptide(L)'
;MLPPILFVTLDSCRYDAFVEAKTPNLSAIGPLVRAQSPSHFTFASHAAFFMGFTPGDPLRREPYINPKYGKIFRMDGGGDPGVVAPYMTLKGRNVIDGLKNLGYRTIGSGAVNWFNPEHPTGRVLSVDFDAFGFAGGPNLKKQITWIDSTLLKVKPGAPPFVFLNLAETHVPYWHDGASWDGAYNPSVPFGNNNDAAEARRRQIACIEYCDAALAPLLERFADGTVIVCADHGDCWGEDGLWAHGVSHAKTLEVPLLFRLAANVG
;
A
#
# COMPACT_ATOMS: atom_id res chain seq x y z
N MET A 1 -13.01 21.31 -13.26
CA MET A 1 -13.15 20.66 -11.92
C MET A 1 -12.00 19.67 -11.77
N LEU A 2 -11.36 19.59 -10.60
CA LEU A 2 -10.27 18.62 -10.39
C LEU A 2 -10.82 17.18 -10.47
N PRO A 3 -10.11 16.25 -11.15
CA PRO A 3 -10.55 14.86 -11.30
C PRO A 3 -10.43 14.08 -9.99
N PRO A 4 -11.26 13.06 -9.74
CA PRO A 4 -11.10 12.18 -8.60
C PRO A 4 -9.82 11.36 -8.73
N ILE A 5 -9.27 10.93 -7.57
CA ILE A 5 -8.03 10.14 -7.52
C ILE A 5 -8.28 8.88 -6.70
N LEU A 6 -7.88 7.72 -7.24
CA LEU A 6 -7.84 6.43 -6.56
C LEU A 6 -6.40 5.95 -6.48
N PHE A 7 -5.90 5.68 -5.28
CA PHE A 7 -4.59 5.09 -5.03
C PHE A 7 -4.75 3.81 -4.23
N VAL A 8 -4.33 2.68 -4.79
CA VAL A 8 -4.42 1.34 -4.20
C VAL A 8 -3.02 0.76 -4.03
N THR A 9 -2.73 0.23 -2.87
CA THR A 9 -1.53 -0.57 -2.62
C THR A 9 -1.90 -2.02 -2.31
N LEU A 10 -1.33 -2.95 -3.09
CA LEU A 10 -1.38 -4.39 -2.88
C LEU A 10 -0.23 -4.77 -1.95
N ASP A 11 -0.51 -4.96 -0.65
CA ASP A 11 0.55 -5.22 0.34
C ASP A 11 1.34 -6.49 0.03
N SER A 12 2.65 -6.42 0.06
CA SER A 12 3.59 -7.52 -0.24
C SER A 12 3.48 -8.14 -1.65
N CYS A 13 2.82 -7.49 -2.60
CA CYS A 13 2.57 -8.10 -3.91
C CYS A 13 3.82 -8.09 -4.79
N ARG A 14 4.30 -9.28 -5.15
CA ARG A 14 5.44 -9.48 -6.05
C ARG A 14 5.08 -9.15 -7.49
N TYR A 15 6.03 -8.54 -8.21
CA TYR A 15 5.88 -8.27 -9.64
C TYR A 15 5.67 -9.55 -10.47
N ASP A 16 6.47 -10.60 -10.21
CA ASP A 16 6.40 -11.85 -10.99
C ASP A 16 5.10 -12.64 -10.72
N ALA A 17 4.53 -12.57 -9.51
CA ALA A 17 3.21 -13.12 -9.23
C ALA A 17 2.10 -12.34 -9.94
N PHE A 18 2.21 -11.01 -9.99
CA PHE A 18 1.24 -10.17 -10.70
C PHE A 18 1.24 -10.44 -12.21
N VAL A 19 2.41 -10.67 -12.82
CA VAL A 19 2.53 -11.01 -14.26
C VAL A 19 1.77 -12.30 -14.61
N GLU A 20 1.72 -13.26 -13.69
CA GLU A 20 1.03 -14.56 -13.91
C GLU A 20 -0.46 -14.52 -13.60
N ALA A 21 -0.89 -13.58 -12.75
CA ALA A 21 -2.29 -13.44 -12.34
C ALA A 21 -3.15 -12.93 -13.50
N LYS A 22 -4.40 -13.40 -13.56
CA LYS A 22 -5.40 -12.89 -14.50
C LYS A 22 -6.06 -11.65 -13.92
N THR A 23 -5.68 -10.50 -14.43
CA THR A 23 -6.11 -9.20 -13.88
C THR A 23 -6.78 -8.32 -14.96
N PRO A 24 -7.91 -8.72 -15.56
CA PRO A 24 -8.53 -7.98 -16.66
C PRO A 24 -8.95 -6.55 -16.27
N ASN A 25 -9.44 -6.34 -15.04
CA ASN A 25 -9.90 -5.03 -14.58
C ASN A 25 -8.71 -4.10 -14.25
N LEU A 26 -7.69 -4.60 -13.56
CA LEU A 26 -6.47 -3.85 -13.28
C LEU A 26 -5.68 -3.58 -14.55
N SER A 27 -5.57 -4.54 -15.45
CA SER A 27 -4.89 -4.38 -16.74
C SER A 27 -5.56 -3.35 -17.64
N ALA A 28 -6.86 -3.11 -17.49
CA ALA A 28 -7.58 -2.04 -18.21
C ALA A 28 -7.21 -0.62 -17.74
N ILE A 29 -6.55 -0.47 -16.59
CA ILE A 29 -6.06 0.83 -16.11
C ILE A 29 -4.97 1.37 -17.04
N GLY A 30 -4.02 0.51 -17.42
CA GLY A 30 -2.88 0.90 -18.25
C GLY A 30 -1.82 -0.20 -18.32
N PRO A 31 -0.70 0.03 -18.98
CA PRO A 31 0.36 -0.97 -19.11
C PRO A 31 0.96 -1.29 -17.73
N LEU A 32 1.25 -2.56 -17.51
CA LEU A 32 1.98 -3.02 -16.32
C LEU A 32 3.44 -2.57 -16.42
N VAL A 33 3.90 -1.85 -15.42
CA VAL A 33 5.27 -1.41 -15.25
C VAL A 33 5.91 -2.17 -14.10
N ARG A 34 7.14 -2.68 -14.32
CA ARG A 34 7.98 -3.17 -13.24
C ARG A 34 8.63 -1.98 -12.54
N ALA A 35 8.15 -1.66 -11.35
CA ALA A 35 8.66 -0.55 -10.55
C ALA A 35 9.55 -1.05 -9.41
N GLN A 36 10.32 -0.13 -8.84
CA GLN A 36 11.08 -0.37 -7.62
C GLN A 36 10.35 0.29 -6.45
N SER A 37 10.04 -0.51 -5.42
CA SER A 37 9.53 -0.01 -4.15
C SER A 37 10.58 0.84 -3.42
N PRO A 38 10.18 1.91 -2.71
CA PRO A 38 11.10 2.71 -1.91
C PRO A 38 11.62 1.99 -0.67
N SER A 39 10.97 0.92 -0.24
CA SER A 39 11.38 0.10 0.92
C SER A 39 10.92 -1.34 0.77
N HIS A 40 11.39 -2.19 1.66
CA HIS A 40 11.09 -3.62 1.72
C HIS A 40 10.10 -3.98 2.86
N PHE A 41 9.32 -3.02 3.35
CA PHE A 41 8.25 -3.22 4.32
C PHE A 41 7.25 -2.06 4.32
N THR A 42 6.05 -2.34 4.78
CA THR A 42 4.85 -1.51 4.61
C THR A 42 5.01 -0.07 5.13
N PHE A 43 5.44 0.10 6.38
CA PHE A 43 5.47 1.43 6.99
C PHE A 43 6.39 2.39 6.24
N ALA A 44 7.62 1.95 5.91
CA ALA A 44 8.58 2.82 5.26
C ALA A 44 8.19 3.14 3.80
N SER A 45 7.61 2.18 3.08
CA SER A 45 7.11 2.42 1.73
C SER A 45 5.97 3.44 1.70
N HIS A 46 4.96 3.29 2.58
CA HIS A 46 3.84 4.23 2.64
C HIS A 46 4.27 5.60 3.18
N ALA A 47 5.22 5.62 4.12
CA ALA A 47 5.84 6.87 4.55
C ALA A 47 6.51 7.60 3.37
N ALA A 48 7.24 6.87 2.52
CA ALA A 48 7.85 7.43 1.32
C ALA A 48 6.79 7.93 0.32
N PHE A 49 5.72 7.17 0.09
CA PHE A 49 4.62 7.58 -0.79
C PHE A 49 3.95 8.87 -0.31
N PHE A 50 3.59 8.94 0.97
CA PHE A 50 2.85 10.09 1.50
C PHE A 50 3.73 11.34 1.66
N MET A 51 4.98 11.18 2.05
CA MET A 51 5.91 12.31 2.23
C MET A 51 6.63 12.71 0.94
N GLY A 52 6.56 11.89 -0.11
CA GLY A 52 7.34 12.10 -1.33
C GLY A 52 8.85 12.03 -1.05
N PHE A 53 9.27 11.07 -0.26
CA PHE A 53 10.65 10.87 0.18
C PHE A 53 11.13 9.48 -0.20
N THR A 54 12.26 9.40 -0.89
CA THR A 54 12.95 8.15 -1.18
C THR A 54 14.16 8.06 -0.26
N PRO A 55 14.22 7.07 0.65
CA PRO A 55 15.33 6.94 1.61
C PRO A 55 16.69 6.74 0.95
N GLY A 56 16.71 6.07 -0.20
CA GLY A 56 17.91 5.84 -1.00
C GLY A 56 17.55 5.57 -2.45
N ASP A 57 18.50 5.78 -3.34
CA ASP A 57 18.40 5.43 -4.75
C ASP A 57 19.62 4.57 -5.11
N PRO A 58 19.48 3.23 -5.15
CA PRO A 58 20.58 2.31 -5.42
C PRO A 58 21.09 2.39 -6.86
N LEU A 59 20.32 2.99 -7.78
CA LEU A 59 20.70 3.19 -9.17
C LEU A 59 21.45 4.50 -9.39
N ARG A 60 21.45 5.39 -8.40
CA ARG A 60 22.11 6.68 -8.51
C ARG A 60 23.61 6.54 -8.28
N ARG A 61 24.39 6.95 -9.26
CA ARG A 61 25.86 6.89 -9.20
C ARG A 61 26.48 8.06 -8.47
N GLU A 62 25.81 9.21 -8.48
CA GLU A 62 26.29 10.43 -7.84
C GLU A 62 25.86 10.50 -6.36
N PRO A 63 26.71 11.01 -5.48
CA PRO A 63 26.34 11.23 -4.10
C PRO A 63 25.06 12.10 -3.99
N TYR A 64 24.11 11.64 -3.17
CA TYR A 64 22.84 12.33 -3.00
C TYR A 64 22.49 12.49 -1.53
N ILE A 65 22.28 13.73 -1.14
CA ILE A 65 21.72 14.06 0.17
C ILE A 65 20.27 14.49 -0.05
N ASN A 66 19.33 13.67 0.44
CA ASN A 66 17.93 14.03 0.36
C ASN A 66 17.66 15.26 1.23
N PRO A 67 17.21 16.38 0.66
CA PRO A 67 17.02 17.64 1.41
C PRO A 67 15.92 17.54 2.47
N LYS A 68 15.08 16.52 2.40
CA LYS A 68 14.02 16.28 3.38
C LYS A 68 14.50 15.44 4.58
N TYR A 69 15.64 14.77 4.50
CA TYR A 69 16.09 13.80 5.50
C TYR A 69 16.01 14.35 6.93
N GLY A 70 16.69 15.44 7.23
CA GLY A 70 16.70 16.02 8.58
C GLY A 70 15.42 16.78 8.98
N LYS A 71 14.45 16.92 8.05
CA LYS A 71 13.19 17.66 8.30
C LYS A 71 12.00 16.72 8.49
N ILE A 72 12.08 15.50 8.00
CA ILE A 72 10.98 14.55 7.98
C ILE A 72 11.08 13.58 9.15
N PHE A 73 12.29 13.08 9.44
CA PHE A 73 12.50 12.15 10.53
C PHE A 73 12.76 12.87 11.84
N ARG A 74 11.88 12.63 12.81
CA ARG A 74 12.00 13.13 14.17
C ARG A 74 11.84 11.98 15.14
N MET A 75 12.77 11.85 16.08
CA MET A 75 12.62 10.93 17.20
C MET A 75 11.84 11.65 18.30
N ASP A 76 10.65 11.15 18.60
CA ASP A 76 9.86 11.57 19.74
C ASP A 76 9.94 10.45 20.81
N GLY A 77 10.41 10.78 21.98
CA GLY A 77 10.66 9.82 23.07
C GLY A 77 12.10 9.31 23.07
N GLY A 78 12.60 9.09 24.22
CA GLY A 78 13.97 8.58 24.44
C GLY A 78 14.84 9.58 25.19
N GLY A 79 15.28 9.13 26.30
CA GLY A 79 16.15 9.84 27.24
C GLY A 79 15.94 9.41 28.68
N ASP A 80 14.75 8.96 29.08
CA ASP A 80 14.50 8.45 30.42
C ASP A 80 14.27 6.94 30.45
N PRO A 81 15.00 6.18 31.25
CA PRO A 81 14.72 4.77 31.50
C PRO A 81 13.36 4.65 32.19
N GLY A 82 12.38 4.11 31.48
CA GLY A 82 11.00 3.93 31.97
C GLY A 82 9.91 4.60 31.14
N VAL A 83 10.28 5.41 30.16
CA VAL A 83 9.35 5.97 29.17
C VAL A 83 9.31 5.08 27.93
N VAL A 84 8.13 5.03 27.29
CA VAL A 84 7.86 4.33 26.02
C VAL A 84 9.06 4.35 25.08
N ALA A 85 9.41 3.21 24.51
CA ALA A 85 10.53 3.08 23.57
C ALA A 85 10.48 4.20 22.50
N PRO A 86 11.62 4.80 22.15
CA PRO A 86 11.69 5.86 21.16
C PRO A 86 11.08 5.38 19.84
N TYR A 87 10.22 6.16 19.25
CA TYR A 87 9.62 5.90 17.93
C TYR A 87 9.89 7.08 17.00
N MET A 88 10.02 6.78 15.72
CA MET A 88 10.17 7.80 14.70
C MET A 88 8.79 8.28 14.26
N THR A 89 8.58 9.59 14.33
CA THR A 89 7.41 10.23 13.71
C THR A 89 7.83 10.96 12.45
N LEU A 90 6.98 10.90 11.44
CA LEU A 90 7.13 11.71 10.25
C LEU A 90 6.42 13.04 10.50
N LYS A 91 7.18 14.13 10.58
CA LYS A 91 6.62 15.47 10.68
C LYS A 91 6.98 16.27 9.44
N GLY A 92 5.98 16.80 8.78
CA GLY A 92 6.15 17.61 7.59
C GLY A 92 4.91 17.60 6.71
N ARG A 93 4.94 18.40 5.67
CA ARG A 93 3.86 18.38 4.67
C ARG A 93 3.90 17.06 3.90
N ASN A 94 2.76 16.44 3.78
CA ASN A 94 2.59 15.20 3.02
C ASN A 94 1.58 15.40 1.87
N VAL A 95 1.44 14.39 1.03
CA VAL A 95 0.54 14.46 -0.14
C VAL A 95 -0.92 14.57 0.28
N ILE A 96 -1.31 14.00 1.43
CA ILE A 96 -2.70 14.03 1.93
C ILE A 96 -3.08 15.47 2.27
N ASP A 97 -2.23 16.19 3.03
CA ASP A 97 -2.42 17.60 3.32
C ASP A 97 -2.39 18.48 2.06
N GLY A 98 -1.50 18.15 1.13
CA GLY A 98 -1.43 18.83 -0.17
C GLY A 98 -2.75 18.73 -0.94
N LEU A 99 -3.34 17.54 -0.99
CA LEU A 99 -4.62 17.29 -1.65
C LEU A 99 -5.78 17.99 -0.94
N LYS A 100 -5.82 17.99 0.41
CA LYS A 100 -6.81 18.77 1.16
C LYS A 100 -6.72 20.26 0.84
N ASN A 101 -5.51 20.82 0.77
CA ASN A 101 -5.29 22.23 0.40
C ASN A 101 -5.75 22.57 -1.02
N LEU A 102 -5.77 21.57 -1.92
CA LEU A 102 -6.35 21.68 -3.27
C LEU A 102 -7.87 21.49 -3.30
N GLY A 103 -8.50 21.22 -2.16
CA GLY A 103 -9.96 21.05 -2.06
C GLY A 103 -10.45 19.60 -2.20
N TYR A 104 -9.56 18.61 -2.21
CA TYR A 104 -9.96 17.20 -2.19
C TYR A 104 -10.56 16.79 -0.83
N ARG A 105 -11.54 15.91 -0.87
CA ARG A 105 -11.94 15.13 0.30
C ARG A 105 -11.10 13.86 0.36
N THR A 106 -10.29 13.73 1.40
CA THR A 106 -9.34 12.61 1.54
C THR A 106 -9.94 11.48 2.38
N ILE A 107 -10.02 10.28 1.79
CA ILE A 107 -10.61 9.09 2.38
C ILE A 107 -9.57 7.98 2.30
N GLY A 108 -9.16 7.41 3.44
CA GLY A 108 -8.19 6.33 3.50
C GLY A 108 -8.77 5.06 4.12
N SER A 109 -8.33 3.90 3.66
CA SER A 109 -8.61 2.63 4.31
C SER A 109 -7.36 1.75 4.32
N GLY A 110 -6.95 1.28 5.50
CA GLY A 110 -5.83 0.37 5.68
C GLY A 110 -6.25 -0.98 6.24
N ALA A 111 -5.62 -2.05 5.75
CA ALA A 111 -5.94 -3.40 6.18
C ALA A 111 -4.92 -3.95 7.20
N VAL A 112 -3.64 -3.67 7.04
CA VAL A 112 -2.58 -4.19 7.94
C VAL A 112 -2.37 -3.30 9.16
N ASN A 113 -1.79 -3.85 10.22
CA ASN A 113 -1.62 -3.15 11.51
C ASN A 113 -0.80 -1.86 11.45
N TRP A 114 0.04 -1.69 10.43
CA TRP A 114 0.74 -0.42 10.18
C TRP A 114 -0.19 0.77 9.94
N PHE A 115 -1.48 0.53 9.71
CA PHE A 115 -2.52 1.55 9.55
C PHE A 115 -3.50 1.62 10.71
N ASN A 116 -3.32 0.83 11.78
CA ASN A 116 -4.24 0.84 12.91
C ASN A 116 -4.15 2.17 13.68
N PRO A 117 -5.21 3.01 13.67
CA PRO A 117 -5.18 4.33 14.31
C PRO A 117 -5.12 4.29 15.84
N GLU A 118 -5.35 3.12 16.45
CA GLU A 118 -5.23 2.93 17.90
C GLU A 118 -3.77 2.83 18.34
N HIS A 119 -2.85 2.51 17.43
CA HIS A 119 -1.42 2.43 17.69
C HIS A 119 -0.69 3.70 17.24
N PRO A 120 0.30 4.20 18.02
CA PRO A 120 1.07 5.40 17.66
C PRO A 120 1.67 5.35 16.25
N THR A 121 2.24 4.20 15.87
CA THR A 121 2.82 4.00 14.54
C THR A 121 1.75 4.05 13.43
N GLY A 122 0.61 3.40 13.63
CA GLY A 122 -0.47 3.39 12.63
C GLY A 122 -1.14 4.75 12.46
N ARG A 123 -1.14 5.57 13.51
CA ARG A 123 -1.62 6.96 13.44
C ARG A 123 -0.81 7.81 12.48
N VAL A 124 0.48 7.56 12.34
CA VAL A 124 1.35 8.30 11.40
C VAL A 124 0.85 8.18 9.96
N LEU A 125 0.32 7.02 9.58
CA LEU A 125 -0.18 6.75 8.22
C LEU A 125 -1.67 7.03 8.04
N SER A 126 -2.43 7.32 9.11
CA SER A 126 -3.89 7.40 9.05
C SER A 126 -4.48 8.74 9.44
N VAL A 127 -3.79 9.51 10.32
CA VAL A 127 -4.37 10.69 10.97
C VAL A 127 -4.65 11.87 10.04
N ASP A 128 -3.92 11.98 8.94
CA ASP A 128 -4.03 13.13 8.04
C ASP A 128 -5.22 13.05 7.08
N PHE A 129 -5.86 11.89 6.95
CA PHE A 129 -7.08 11.74 6.15
C PHE A 129 -8.28 12.41 6.83
N ASP A 130 -9.20 12.97 6.03
CA ASP A 130 -10.47 13.49 6.56
C ASP A 130 -11.38 12.38 7.09
N ALA A 131 -11.27 11.18 6.54
CA ALA A 131 -11.92 9.98 7.03
C ALA A 131 -10.98 8.78 6.82
N PHE A 132 -10.82 7.96 7.86
CA PHE A 132 -10.00 6.77 7.78
C PHE A 132 -10.72 5.55 8.37
N GLY A 133 -10.74 4.42 7.62
CA GLY A 133 -11.28 3.14 8.03
C GLY A 133 -10.18 2.10 8.18
N PHE A 134 -10.16 1.39 9.31
CA PHE A 134 -9.24 0.27 9.54
C PHE A 134 -9.98 -1.05 9.42
N ALA A 135 -9.51 -1.93 8.51
CA ALA A 135 -10.16 -3.23 8.27
C ALA A 135 -9.71 -4.31 9.25
N GLY A 136 -8.44 -4.26 9.67
CA GLY A 136 -7.86 -5.21 10.62
C GLY A 136 -7.58 -6.59 10.02
N GLY A 137 -7.19 -6.65 8.75
CA GLY A 137 -6.85 -7.87 8.02
C GLY A 137 -7.42 -7.89 6.59
N PRO A 138 -7.29 -9.01 5.87
CA PRO A 138 -7.74 -9.16 4.49
C PRO A 138 -9.28 -9.17 4.42
N ASN A 139 -9.87 -8.03 4.23
CA ASN A 139 -11.32 -7.82 4.15
C ASN A 139 -11.68 -6.70 3.16
N LEU A 140 -11.28 -6.86 1.92
CA LEU A 140 -11.47 -5.88 0.86
C LEU A 140 -12.94 -5.49 0.66
N LYS A 141 -13.86 -6.44 0.75
CA LYS A 141 -15.31 -6.15 0.64
C LYS A 141 -15.78 -5.17 1.70
N LYS A 142 -15.31 -5.33 2.95
CA LYS A 142 -15.62 -4.40 4.04
C LYS A 142 -15.02 -3.02 3.77
N GLN A 143 -13.78 -2.96 3.25
CA GLN A 143 -13.14 -1.70 2.89
C GLN A 143 -13.94 -0.96 1.80
N ILE A 144 -14.32 -1.66 0.73
CA ILE A 144 -15.11 -1.07 -0.38
C ILE A 144 -16.47 -0.57 0.15
N THR A 145 -17.20 -1.38 0.93
CA THR A 145 -18.48 -0.98 1.51
C THR A 145 -18.35 0.28 2.38
N TRP A 146 -17.29 0.35 3.19
CA TRP A 146 -17.03 1.51 4.03
C TRP A 146 -16.68 2.76 3.18
N ILE A 147 -15.86 2.61 2.13
CA ILE A 147 -15.51 3.69 1.20
C ILE A 147 -16.76 4.18 0.49
N ASP A 148 -17.59 3.29 -0.05
CA ASP A 148 -18.82 3.67 -0.74
C ASP A 148 -19.75 4.48 0.17
N SER A 149 -19.96 4.01 1.40
CA SER A 149 -20.76 4.73 2.40
C SER A 149 -20.18 6.10 2.77
N THR A 150 -18.87 6.25 2.69
CA THR A 150 -18.17 7.51 2.98
C THR A 150 -18.22 8.45 1.79
N LEU A 151 -18.09 7.94 0.57
CA LEU A 151 -18.23 8.71 -0.68
C LEU A 151 -19.62 9.34 -0.83
N LEU A 152 -20.68 8.66 -0.37
CA LEU A 152 -22.03 9.22 -0.37
C LEU A 152 -22.19 10.48 0.50
N LYS A 153 -21.27 10.69 1.46
CA LYS A 153 -21.26 11.85 2.37
C LYS A 153 -20.39 13.00 1.86
N VAL A 154 -19.69 12.81 0.75
CA VAL A 154 -18.84 13.84 0.16
C VAL A 154 -19.73 14.94 -0.45
N LYS A 155 -19.45 16.19 -0.09
CA LYS A 155 -20.20 17.34 -0.59
C LYS A 155 -20.00 17.50 -2.10
N PRO A 156 -21.05 17.90 -2.85
CA PRO A 156 -20.89 18.25 -4.26
C PRO A 156 -19.79 19.30 -4.47
N GLY A 157 -18.94 19.09 -5.48
CA GLY A 157 -17.84 19.99 -5.83
C GLY A 157 -16.50 19.70 -5.18
N ALA A 158 -16.43 18.84 -4.15
CA ALA A 158 -15.17 18.36 -3.59
C ALA A 158 -14.78 17.03 -4.24
N PRO A 159 -13.72 16.96 -5.07
CA PRO A 159 -13.30 15.70 -5.67
C PRO A 159 -12.76 14.76 -4.58
N PRO A 160 -13.05 13.45 -4.62
CA PRO A 160 -12.48 12.51 -3.68
C PRO A 160 -11.04 12.14 -4.07
N PHE A 161 -10.18 12.06 -3.06
CA PHE A 161 -8.97 11.25 -3.07
C PHE A 161 -9.22 10.03 -2.20
N VAL A 162 -9.17 8.85 -2.79
CA VAL A 162 -9.37 7.57 -2.09
C VAL A 162 -8.06 6.80 -2.09
N PHE A 163 -7.63 6.37 -0.90
CA PHE A 163 -6.49 5.49 -0.68
C PHE A 163 -6.95 4.16 -0.07
N LEU A 164 -6.45 3.05 -0.60
CA LEU A 164 -6.62 1.71 -0.03
C LEU A 164 -5.28 0.99 0.10
N ASN A 165 -5.04 0.40 1.27
CA ASN A 165 -4.03 -0.64 1.45
C ASN A 165 -4.76 -1.97 1.62
N LEU A 166 -4.44 -2.97 0.78
CA LEU A 166 -5.08 -4.29 0.76
C LEU A 166 -4.15 -5.33 1.39
N ALA A 167 -4.67 -6.19 2.26
CA ALA A 167 -3.91 -7.23 2.95
C ALA A 167 -4.04 -8.62 2.32
N GLU A 168 -4.87 -8.81 1.31
CA GLU A 168 -5.10 -10.10 0.68
C GLU A 168 -3.81 -10.68 0.08
N THR A 169 -2.96 -9.82 -0.48
CA THR A 169 -1.67 -10.19 -1.08
C THR A 169 -0.51 -10.27 -0.07
N HIS A 170 -0.75 -9.90 1.19
CA HIS A 170 0.19 -10.05 2.30
C HIS A 170 0.13 -11.46 2.90
N VAL A 171 1.22 -11.95 3.47
CA VAL A 171 1.24 -13.24 4.19
C VAL A 171 0.10 -13.30 5.23
N PRO A 172 -0.64 -14.39 5.33
CA PRO A 172 -0.47 -15.71 4.72
C PRO A 172 -1.10 -15.88 3.33
N TYR A 173 -1.32 -14.78 2.58
CA TYR A 173 -1.97 -14.74 1.27
C TYR A 173 -3.35 -15.40 1.32
N TRP A 174 -4.31 -14.63 1.83
CA TRP A 174 -5.65 -15.13 2.05
C TRP A 174 -6.71 -14.07 1.68
N HIS A 175 -7.85 -14.53 1.19
CA HIS A 175 -9.02 -13.69 0.92
C HIS A 175 -10.29 -14.39 1.38
N ASP A 176 -11.36 -13.63 1.59
CA ASP A 176 -12.68 -14.18 1.89
C ASP A 176 -13.15 -15.12 0.77
N GLY A 177 -13.52 -16.35 1.14
CA GLY A 177 -13.91 -17.41 0.22
C GLY A 177 -12.73 -18.22 -0.36
N ALA A 178 -11.49 -18.02 0.09
CA ALA A 178 -10.36 -18.87 -0.27
C ALA A 178 -10.59 -20.33 0.18
N SER A 179 -10.20 -21.29 -0.67
CA SER A 179 -10.37 -22.73 -0.38
C SER A 179 -9.27 -23.33 0.50
N TRP A 180 -8.33 -22.51 0.98
CA TRP A 180 -7.23 -22.92 1.86
C TRP A 180 -7.31 -22.23 3.22
N ASP A 181 -6.64 -22.83 4.20
CA ASP A 181 -6.59 -22.31 5.56
C ASP A 181 -5.71 -21.04 5.65
N GLY A 182 -6.31 -19.93 6.07
CA GLY A 182 -5.62 -18.67 6.33
C GLY A 182 -4.75 -18.65 7.59
N ALA A 183 -4.87 -19.66 8.46
CA ALA A 183 -4.01 -19.78 9.64
C ALA A 183 -2.61 -20.31 9.30
N TYR A 184 -2.50 -21.09 8.20
CA TYR A 184 -1.20 -21.58 7.73
C TYR A 184 -0.50 -20.48 6.89
N ASN A 185 0.69 -20.06 7.34
CA ASN A 185 1.54 -19.12 6.61
C ASN A 185 2.66 -19.89 5.87
N PRO A 186 2.67 -19.89 4.52
CA PRO A 186 3.66 -20.59 3.72
C PRO A 186 5.01 -19.83 3.59
N SER A 187 5.14 -18.64 4.16
CA SER A 187 6.35 -17.82 4.05
C SER A 187 6.63 -17.10 5.37
N VAL A 188 7.39 -17.75 6.25
CA VAL A 188 7.75 -17.24 7.58
C VAL A 188 9.26 -17.05 7.66
N PRO A 189 9.77 -15.88 8.07
CA PRO A 189 11.22 -15.71 8.31
C PRO A 189 11.72 -16.75 9.28
N PHE A 190 12.80 -17.45 8.91
CA PHE A 190 13.40 -18.55 9.70
C PHE A 190 12.43 -19.74 9.98
N GLY A 191 11.33 -19.85 9.24
CA GLY A 191 10.38 -20.94 9.39
C GLY A 191 10.87 -22.26 8.79
N ASN A 192 10.50 -23.37 9.44
CA ASN A 192 10.88 -24.74 8.97
C ASN A 192 9.86 -25.36 8.00
N ASN A 193 8.63 -24.80 7.91
CA ASN A 193 7.53 -25.33 7.11
C ASN A 193 7.13 -24.38 5.98
N ASN A 194 8.11 -23.67 5.42
CA ASN A 194 7.87 -22.76 4.31
C ASN A 194 7.65 -23.54 3.01
N ASP A 195 6.75 -23.01 2.16
CA ASP A 195 6.39 -23.60 0.86
C ASP A 195 6.29 -22.49 -0.20
N ALA A 196 7.32 -22.39 -1.04
CA ALA A 196 7.41 -21.37 -2.09
C ALA A 196 6.31 -21.55 -3.17
N ALA A 197 5.97 -22.80 -3.51
CA ALA A 197 4.95 -23.08 -4.51
C ALA A 197 3.56 -22.69 -4.01
N GLU A 198 3.28 -23.00 -2.74
CA GLU A 198 2.02 -22.63 -2.10
C GLU A 198 1.92 -21.09 -1.89
N ALA A 199 2.99 -20.43 -1.46
CA ALA A 199 3.04 -18.98 -1.35
C ALA A 199 2.71 -18.30 -2.67
N ARG A 200 3.35 -18.75 -3.77
CA ARG A 200 3.11 -18.25 -5.12
C ARG A 200 1.68 -18.48 -5.57
N ARG A 201 1.17 -19.71 -5.45
CA ARG A 201 -0.20 -20.07 -5.83
C ARG A 201 -1.22 -19.19 -5.11
N ARG A 202 -1.07 -19.02 -3.80
CA ARG A 202 -1.98 -18.22 -2.99
C ARG A 202 -1.92 -16.74 -3.35
N GLN A 203 -0.73 -16.17 -3.51
CA GLN A 203 -0.62 -14.76 -3.84
C GLN A 203 -1.25 -14.46 -5.22
N ILE A 204 -1.04 -15.32 -6.22
CA ILE A 204 -1.70 -15.20 -7.53
C ILE A 204 -3.23 -15.21 -7.37
N ALA A 205 -3.78 -16.15 -6.63
CA ALA A 205 -5.23 -16.23 -6.40
C ALA A 205 -5.76 -14.99 -5.64
N CYS A 206 -4.99 -14.44 -4.68
CA CYS A 206 -5.33 -13.21 -3.99
C CYS A 206 -5.31 -11.99 -4.91
N ILE A 207 -4.36 -11.91 -5.86
CA ILE A 207 -4.31 -10.84 -6.86
C ILE A 207 -5.55 -10.91 -7.76
N GLU A 208 -5.92 -12.12 -8.24
CA GLU A 208 -7.12 -12.33 -9.07
C GLU A 208 -8.41 -11.99 -8.30
N TYR A 209 -8.48 -12.32 -7.02
CA TYR A 209 -9.58 -11.90 -6.15
C TYR A 209 -9.66 -10.38 -6.02
N CYS A 210 -8.52 -9.70 -5.78
CA CYS A 210 -8.46 -8.24 -5.69
C CYS A 210 -8.89 -7.58 -7.00
N ASP A 211 -8.47 -8.11 -8.14
CA ASP A 211 -8.88 -7.63 -9.46
C ASP A 211 -10.39 -7.62 -9.61
N ALA A 212 -11.03 -8.77 -9.32
CA ALA A 212 -12.49 -8.90 -9.43
C ALA A 212 -13.23 -8.02 -8.42
N ALA A 213 -12.75 -7.97 -7.17
CA ALA A 213 -13.42 -7.21 -6.11
C ALA A 213 -13.29 -5.69 -6.28
N LEU A 214 -12.20 -5.21 -6.89
CA LEU A 214 -11.98 -3.78 -7.15
C LEU A 214 -12.77 -3.25 -8.36
N ALA A 215 -13.29 -4.11 -9.24
CA ALA A 215 -13.93 -3.69 -10.50
C ALA A 215 -15.00 -2.59 -10.32
N PRO A 216 -15.95 -2.67 -9.37
CA PRO A 216 -16.96 -1.61 -9.17
C PRO A 216 -16.34 -0.26 -8.73
N LEU A 217 -15.27 -0.33 -7.93
CA LEU A 217 -14.58 0.89 -7.49
C LEU A 217 -13.79 1.51 -8.65
N LEU A 218 -13.12 0.71 -9.47
CA LEU A 218 -12.38 1.16 -10.66
C LEU A 218 -13.33 1.85 -11.66
N GLU A 219 -14.54 1.30 -11.87
CA GLU A 219 -15.56 1.89 -12.70
C GLU A 219 -15.99 3.28 -12.19
N ARG A 220 -16.18 3.44 -10.88
CA ARG A 220 -16.49 4.73 -10.25
C ARG A 220 -15.42 5.80 -10.50
N PHE A 221 -14.19 5.40 -10.69
CA PHE A 221 -13.04 6.28 -10.99
C PHE A 221 -12.65 6.25 -12.48
N ALA A 222 -13.56 5.86 -13.38
CA ALA A 222 -13.28 5.72 -14.82
C ALA A 222 -12.67 6.99 -15.44
N ASP A 223 -13.17 8.16 -15.07
CA ASP A 223 -12.69 9.48 -15.56
C ASP A 223 -11.59 10.08 -14.66
N GLY A 224 -11.18 9.37 -13.62
CA GLY A 224 -10.20 9.83 -12.63
C GLY A 224 -8.78 9.38 -12.90
N THR A 225 -7.87 9.90 -12.08
CA THR A 225 -6.52 9.34 -11.93
C THR A 225 -6.61 8.08 -11.08
N VAL A 226 -6.08 6.98 -11.58
CA VAL A 226 -5.99 5.71 -10.88
C VAL A 226 -4.54 5.26 -10.82
N ILE A 227 -4.06 4.93 -9.62
CA ILE A 227 -2.72 4.37 -9.39
C ILE A 227 -2.91 3.09 -8.58
N VAL A 228 -2.37 1.99 -9.08
CA VAL A 228 -2.30 0.70 -8.37
C VAL A 228 -0.86 0.24 -8.36
N CYS A 229 -0.30 0.01 -7.20
CA CYS A 229 1.05 -0.55 -7.06
C CYS A 229 1.12 -1.50 -5.86
N ALA A 230 2.25 -2.18 -5.68
CA ALA A 230 2.56 -2.75 -4.38
C ALA A 230 3.50 -1.83 -3.61
N ASP A 231 3.49 -1.97 -2.30
CA ASP A 231 4.38 -1.25 -1.39
C ASP A 231 5.73 -1.95 -1.22
N HIS A 232 5.76 -3.27 -1.33
CA HIS A 232 6.92 -4.15 -1.43
C HIS A 232 6.46 -5.54 -1.92
N GLY A 233 7.39 -6.47 -2.08
CA GLY A 233 7.13 -7.89 -2.33
C GLY A 233 7.61 -8.75 -1.16
N ASP A 234 7.67 -10.06 -1.39
CA ASP A 234 8.14 -11.08 -0.45
C ASP A 234 9.19 -11.99 -1.10
N CYS A 235 10.13 -12.51 -0.31
CA CYS A 235 10.96 -13.66 -0.69
C CYS A 235 10.20 -14.97 -0.41
N TRP A 236 10.43 -15.98 -1.27
CA TRP A 236 9.87 -17.33 -1.15
C TRP A 236 10.97 -18.38 -1.27
N GLY A 237 12.04 -18.19 -0.48
CA GLY A 237 13.20 -19.09 -0.45
C GLY A 237 14.37 -18.65 -1.32
N GLU A 238 14.24 -17.55 -2.07
CA GLU A 238 15.36 -17.00 -2.83
C GLU A 238 16.49 -16.62 -1.85
N ASP A 239 17.71 -17.06 -2.18
CA ASP A 239 18.92 -16.88 -1.34
C ASP A 239 18.73 -17.34 0.13
N GLY A 240 17.81 -18.29 0.37
CA GLY A 240 17.43 -18.74 1.70
C GLY A 240 16.53 -17.79 2.49
N LEU A 241 16.03 -16.73 1.86
CA LEU A 241 15.22 -15.68 2.47
C LEU A 241 13.72 -15.94 2.32
N TRP A 242 12.93 -15.53 3.31
CA TRP A 242 11.48 -15.70 3.34
C TRP A 242 10.80 -14.43 3.85
N ALA A 243 9.59 -14.16 3.29
CA ALA A 243 8.80 -12.98 3.58
C ALA A 243 9.54 -11.65 3.24
N HIS A 244 9.25 -10.59 3.95
CA HIS A 244 9.79 -9.24 3.75
C HIS A 244 10.59 -8.75 4.96
N GLY A 245 10.97 -7.47 4.97
CA GLY A 245 11.85 -6.91 5.99
C GLY A 245 13.34 -7.05 5.64
N VAL A 246 13.64 -7.53 4.44
CA VAL A 246 14.99 -7.70 3.90
C VAL A 246 15.10 -7.02 2.54
N SER A 247 16.22 -6.37 2.27
CA SER A 247 16.49 -5.77 0.96
C SER A 247 16.90 -6.85 -0.03
N HIS A 248 16.01 -7.17 -0.95
CA HIS A 248 16.22 -8.18 -2.00
C HIS A 248 15.43 -7.78 -3.24
N ALA A 249 15.82 -8.23 -4.44
CA ALA A 249 15.09 -7.91 -5.67
C ALA A 249 13.60 -8.32 -5.58
N LYS A 250 13.29 -9.45 -4.95
CA LYS A 250 11.91 -9.95 -4.80
C LYS A 250 11.04 -9.14 -3.83
N THR A 251 11.64 -8.41 -2.91
CA THR A 251 10.94 -7.48 -2.02
C THR A 251 10.86 -6.07 -2.59
N LEU A 252 11.72 -5.72 -3.54
CA LEU A 252 11.79 -4.37 -4.10
C LEU A 252 11.15 -4.25 -5.49
N GLU A 253 11.12 -5.32 -6.30
CA GLU A 253 10.44 -5.30 -7.60
C GLU A 253 8.94 -5.50 -7.44
N VAL A 254 8.16 -4.48 -7.81
CA VAL A 254 6.71 -4.41 -7.58
C VAL A 254 5.93 -4.06 -8.85
N PRO A 255 4.66 -4.48 -8.97
CA PRO A 255 3.79 -4.03 -10.04
C PRO A 255 3.41 -2.56 -9.85
N LEU A 256 3.32 -1.84 -10.96
CA LEU A 256 2.73 -0.51 -11.02
C LEU A 256 1.87 -0.40 -12.28
N LEU A 257 0.61 0.00 -12.09
CA LEU A 257 -0.31 0.39 -13.16
C LEU A 257 -0.85 1.78 -12.84
N PHE A 258 -1.00 2.62 -13.85
CA PHE A 258 -1.61 3.93 -13.63
C PHE A 258 -2.30 4.45 -14.89
N ARG A 259 -3.31 5.25 -14.65
CA ARG A 259 -3.98 6.10 -15.63
C ARG A 259 -4.12 7.49 -15.03
N LEU A 260 -3.68 8.48 -15.76
CA LEU A 260 -3.93 9.88 -15.41
C LEU A 260 -5.27 10.31 -16.00
N ALA A 261 -6.05 11.07 -15.24
CA ALA A 261 -7.24 11.72 -15.79
C ALA A 261 -6.86 12.57 -17.00
N ALA A 262 -7.73 12.60 -18.01
CA ALA A 262 -7.54 13.50 -19.13
C ALA A 262 -7.50 14.96 -18.62
N ASN A 263 -6.55 15.74 -19.11
CA ASN A 263 -6.52 17.17 -18.81
C ASN A 263 -7.85 17.81 -19.23
N VAL A 264 -8.64 18.20 -18.25
CA VAL A 264 -9.78 19.08 -18.50
C VAL A 264 -9.16 20.48 -18.67
N GLY A 265 -8.90 20.88 -19.94
CA GLY A 265 -8.43 22.20 -20.30
C GLY A 265 -9.39 23.30 -19.88
#